data_a950083da387738229103e009caa9bea
#
_entry.id   a950083da387738229103e009caa9bea
#
_cell.length_a   1.000
_cell.length_b   1.000
_cell.length_c   1.000
_cell.angle_alpha   90.00
_cell.angle_beta   90.00
_cell.angle_gamma   90.00
#
_symmetry.space_group_name_H-M   'P 1'
#
loop_
_entity.id
_entity.type
_entity.pdbx_description
1 polymer ?
#
loop_
_entity_poly.entity_id
_entity_poly.type
_entity_poly.pdbx_seq_one_letter_code
_entity_poly.pdbx_strand_id
1 'polypeptide(L)'
;MYSEIFNRTQLLLGPDALQRLKETRVLLFGVGGVGSWCAESLVRTGIGHITMVDPDRVSESNINRQLPATTQTVGLYKVDVLCDRLRSISPEAEIIGLKTVYTPETAAQFQLESFDYVIDAIDALADKAALILHATSLPVRFYSSMGAALKMDPTRIRVAEFWKVTGCPLGAALRRRFKRTKQLPRRKFKCVFSDELLPNAGTPPEASSLGALDARKAQINGSLMHITAIFGLTLASLVIQDVCKNASAKN
;
A
#
# COMPACT_ATOMS: atom_id res chain seq x y z
N MET A 1 27.51 3.32 12.80
CA MET A 1 26.98 2.60 13.99
C MET A 1 25.50 2.42 13.75
N TYR A 2 24.98 1.19 13.75
CA TYR A 2 23.52 0.99 13.59
C TYR A 2 22.82 1.53 14.84
N SER A 3 21.74 2.28 14.64
CA SER A 3 20.91 2.76 15.74
C SER A 3 20.37 1.55 16.53
N GLU A 4 20.31 1.65 17.86
CA GLU A 4 19.69 0.63 18.73
C GLU A 4 18.26 0.25 18.30
N ILE A 5 17.59 1.16 17.57
CA ILE A 5 16.25 0.97 17.00
C ILE A 5 16.14 -0.34 16.19
N PHE A 6 17.19 -0.72 15.44
CA PHE A 6 17.17 -1.87 14.54
C PHE A 6 17.92 -3.10 15.06
N ASN A 7 18.35 -3.13 16.33
CA ASN A 7 19.11 -4.25 16.89
C ASN A 7 18.42 -5.60 16.70
N ARG A 8 17.10 -5.67 16.95
CA ARG A 8 16.35 -6.93 16.79
C ARG A 8 16.19 -7.34 15.33
N THR A 9 16.06 -6.37 14.43
CA THR A 9 16.04 -6.61 12.97
C THR A 9 17.39 -7.14 12.52
N GLN A 10 18.48 -6.53 12.97
CA GLN A 10 19.84 -6.95 12.64
C GLN A 10 20.17 -8.34 13.17
N LEU A 11 19.73 -8.69 14.39
CA LEU A 11 19.93 -10.02 14.95
C LEU A 11 19.24 -11.10 14.11
N LEU A 12 18.06 -10.80 13.55
CA LEU A 12 17.30 -11.76 12.74
C LEU A 12 17.80 -11.84 11.30
N LEU A 13 18.11 -10.71 10.67
CA LEU A 13 18.36 -10.61 9.22
C LEU A 13 19.86 -10.52 8.88
N GLY A 14 20.70 -10.21 9.85
CA GLY A 14 22.11 -9.91 9.65
C GLY A 14 22.39 -8.46 9.24
N PRO A 15 23.64 -7.99 9.38
CA PRO A 15 24.03 -6.61 9.08
C PRO A 15 23.91 -6.27 7.60
N ASP A 16 24.24 -7.19 6.69
CA ASP A 16 24.20 -6.96 5.25
C ASP A 16 22.76 -6.79 4.72
N ALA A 17 21.81 -7.54 5.27
CA ALA A 17 20.41 -7.38 4.92
C ALA A 17 19.86 -6.03 5.43
N LEU A 18 20.25 -5.64 6.65
CA LEU A 18 19.84 -4.35 7.20
C LEU A 18 20.42 -3.18 6.39
N GLN A 19 21.68 -3.27 5.95
CA GLN A 19 22.29 -2.26 5.09
C GLN A 19 21.53 -2.12 3.76
N ARG A 20 21.15 -3.23 3.12
CA ARG A 20 20.32 -3.19 1.89
C ARG A 20 18.93 -2.61 2.12
N LEU A 21 18.28 -2.92 3.26
CA LEU A 21 17.01 -2.29 3.61
C LEU A 21 17.17 -0.77 3.73
N LYS A 22 18.25 -0.30 4.37
CA LYS A 22 18.54 1.12 4.50
C LYS A 22 18.75 1.82 3.14
N GLU A 23 19.32 1.14 2.18
CA GLU A 23 19.56 1.67 0.82
C GLU A 23 18.36 1.52 -0.12
N THR A 24 17.38 0.70 0.26
CA THR A 24 16.20 0.40 -0.58
C THR A 24 15.27 1.61 -0.69
N ARG A 25 14.87 1.93 -1.92
CA ARG A 25 13.97 3.03 -2.27
C ARG A 25 12.59 2.49 -2.62
N VAL A 26 11.59 2.89 -1.84
CA VAL A 26 10.19 2.44 -1.99
C VAL A 26 9.29 3.60 -2.36
N LEU A 27 8.46 3.43 -3.40
CA LEU A 27 7.37 4.32 -3.75
C LEU A 27 6.04 3.63 -3.44
N LEU A 28 5.25 4.24 -2.58
CA LEU A 28 3.97 3.72 -2.11
C LEU A 28 2.82 4.64 -2.52
N PHE A 29 1.90 4.12 -3.31
CA PHE A 29 0.67 4.82 -3.70
C PHE A 29 -0.51 4.42 -2.83
N GLY A 30 -1.13 5.42 -2.20
CA GLY A 30 -2.22 5.27 -1.24
C GLY A 30 -1.72 5.01 0.19
N VAL A 31 -2.05 5.91 1.14
CA VAL A 31 -1.74 5.75 2.56
C VAL A 31 -3.01 5.66 3.42
N GLY A 32 -4.03 5.01 2.87
CA GLY A 32 -5.26 4.63 3.58
C GLY A 32 -5.06 3.45 4.54
N GLY A 33 -6.11 2.65 4.73
CA GLY A 33 -6.12 1.53 5.67
C GLY A 33 -5.07 0.44 5.41
N VAL A 34 -4.62 0.27 4.17
CA VAL A 34 -3.59 -0.72 3.80
C VAL A 34 -2.22 -0.07 3.76
N GLY A 35 -2.07 1.01 2.97
CA GLY A 35 -0.76 1.59 2.70
C GLY A 35 -0.12 2.22 3.93
N SER A 36 -0.88 2.81 4.85
CA SER A 36 -0.32 3.39 6.07
C SER A 36 0.35 2.34 6.98
N TRP A 37 -0.24 1.17 7.13
CA TRP A 37 0.36 0.05 7.87
C TRP A 37 1.54 -0.58 7.12
N CYS A 38 1.49 -0.58 5.78
CA CYS A 38 2.63 -0.99 4.96
C CYS A 38 3.84 -0.06 5.20
N ALA A 39 3.65 1.26 5.14
CA ALA A 39 4.70 2.23 5.39
C ALA A 39 5.30 2.11 6.80
N GLU A 40 4.45 1.99 7.82
CA GLU A 40 4.87 1.78 9.22
C GLU A 40 5.77 0.54 9.35
N SER A 41 5.35 -0.58 8.77
CA SER A 41 6.11 -1.83 8.82
C SER A 41 7.46 -1.74 8.10
N LEU A 42 7.50 -1.11 6.93
CA LEU A 42 8.72 -0.91 6.16
C LEU A 42 9.76 -0.09 6.94
N VAL A 43 9.34 1.06 7.48
CA VAL A 43 10.23 1.96 8.23
C VAL A 43 10.70 1.31 9.54
N ARG A 44 9.82 0.62 10.29
CA ARG A 44 10.20 -0.12 11.50
C ARG A 44 11.15 -1.29 11.24
N THR A 45 11.19 -1.80 10.02
CA THR A 45 12.12 -2.88 9.65
C THR A 45 13.45 -2.35 9.13
N GLY A 46 13.57 -1.05 8.84
CA GLY A 46 14.84 -0.42 8.44
C GLY A 46 14.91 0.05 6.99
N ILE A 47 13.76 0.15 6.27
CA ILE A 47 13.73 0.83 4.97
C ILE A 47 14.14 2.29 5.18
N GLY A 48 15.20 2.71 4.45
CA GLY A 48 15.79 4.03 4.61
C GLY A 48 15.18 5.09 3.71
N HIS A 49 14.52 4.72 2.60
CA HIS A 49 13.95 5.69 1.66
C HIS A 49 12.52 5.29 1.30
N ILE A 50 11.55 6.12 1.66
CA ILE A 50 10.15 5.91 1.31
C ILE A 50 9.50 7.20 0.82
N THR A 51 8.91 7.15 -0.37
CA THR A 51 8.05 8.19 -0.91
C THR A 51 6.62 7.70 -0.90
N MET A 52 5.73 8.46 -0.29
CA MET A 52 4.30 8.13 -0.16
C MET A 52 3.45 9.13 -0.92
N VAL A 53 2.48 8.63 -1.66
CA VAL A 53 1.61 9.43 -2.54
C VAL A 53 0.16 9.24 -2.13
N ASP A 54 -0.50 10.31 -1.68
CA ASP A 54 -1.93 10.30 -1.35
C ASP A 54 -2.46 11.74 -1.34
N PRO A 55 -3.52 12.08 -2.09
CA PRO A 55 -4.07 13.44 -2.15
C PRO A 55 -4.96 13.79 -0.96
N ASP A 56 -5.39 12.79 -0.18
CA ASP A 56 -6.49 12.91 0.74
C ASP A 56 -6.10 13.57 2.07
N ARG A 57 -7.12 14.18 2.68
CA ARG A 57 -7.09 14.56 4.10
C ARG A 57 -7.72 13.46 4.96
N VAL A 58 -7.35 13.45 6.22
CA VAL A 58 -7.97 12.58 7.22
C VAL A 58 -9.43 12.99 7.42
N SER A 59 -10.34 12.04 7.40
CA SER A 59 -11.74 12.22 7.79
C SER A 59 -12.08 11.33 8.99
N GLU A 60 -13.13 11.66 9.74
CA GLU A 60 -13.59 10.88 10.90
C GLU A 60 -13.87 9.41 10.53
N SER A 61 -14.45 9.17 9.35
CA SER A 61 -14.75 7.83 8.85
C SER A 61 -13.50 6.97 8.59
N ASN A 62 -12.30 7.55 8.67
CA ASN A 62 -11.03 6.83 8.50
C ASN A 62 -10.47 6.27 9.82
N ILE A 63 -10.91 6.81 10.97
CA ILE A 63 -10.34 6.54 12.30
C ILE A 63 -10.38 5.06 12.63
N ASN A 64 -11.41 4.37 12.20
CA ASN A 64 -11.58 2.95 12.51
C ASN A 64 -10.50 2.02 11.91
N ARG A 65 -9.69 2.49 10.91
CA ARG A 65 -8.78 1.58 10.20
C ARG A 65 -7.50 2.20 9.63
N GLN A 66 -7.42 3.52 9.48
CA GLN A 66 -6.25 4.20 8.89
C GLN A 66 -5.31 4.71 9.99
N LEU A 67 -4.05 4.34 9.92
CA LEU A 67 -3.04 4.68 10.92
C LEU A 67 -2.89 6.20 11.17
N PRO A 68 -2.90 7.09 10.15
CA PRO A 68 -2.79 8.53 10.35
C PRO A 68 -4.07 9.17 10.94
N ALA A 69 -5.18 8.43 11.00
CA ALA A 69 -6.46 8.97 11.38
C ALA A 69 -6.74 8.83 12.88
N THR A 70 -6.79 9.96 13.57
CA THR A 70 -7.20 10.11 14.96
C THR A 70 -8.13 11.33 15.08
N THR A 71 -8.80 11.50 16.21
CA THR A 71 -9.63 12.70 16.47
C THR A 71 -8.84 14.00 16.39
N GLN A 72 -7.52 13.96 16.62
CA GLN A 72 -6.62 15.11 16.57
C GLN A 72 -6.11 15.44 15.16
N THR A 73 -6.20 14.50 14.23
CA THR A 73 -5.61 14.65 12.88
C THR A 73 -6.65 14.87 11.78
N VAL A 74 -7.95 14.88 12.12
CA VAL A 74 -9.03 15.16 11.16
C VAL A 74 -8.77 16.51 10.46
N GLY A 75 -8.88 16.52 9.12
CA GLY A 75 -8.62 17.69 8.28
C GLY A 75 -7.17 17.86 7.82
N LEU A 76 -6.18 17.21 8.46
CA LEU A 76 -4.78 17.24 8.03
C LEU A 76 -4.57 16.31 6.82
N TYR A 77 -3.55 16.58 6.01
CA TYR A 77 -3.21 15.65 4.92
C TYR A 77 -2.67 14.34 5.48
N LYS A 78 -3.14 13.20 4.95
CA LYS A 78 -2.74 11.86 5.40
C LYS A 78 -1.23 11.66 5.30
N VAL A 79 -0.62 12.11 4.22
CA VAL A 79 0.83 11.99 4.00
C VAL A 79 1.65 12.81 5.00
N ASP A 80 1.21 14.01 5.37
CA ASP A 80 1.91 14.84 6.37
C ASP A 80 1.92 14.15 7.73
N VAL A 81 0.74 13.74 8.21
CA VAL A 81 0.58 13.04 9.50
C VAL A 81 1.44 11.76 9.54
N LEU A 82 1.43 11.01 8.44
CA LEU A 82 2.21 9.77 8.38
C LEU A 82 3.71 10.04 8.30
N CYS A 83 4.15 11.06 7.55
CA CYS A 83 5.55 11.46 7.51
C CYS A 83 6.09 11.83 8.90
N ASP A 84 5.37 12.64 9.64
CA ASP A 84 5.77 13.06 11.00
C ASP A 84 5.87 11.84 11.93
N ARG A 85 4.89 10.95 11.87
CA ARG A 85 4.92 9.71 12.62
C ARG A 85 6.13 8.83 12.26
N LEU A 86 6.38 8.62 10.99
CA LEU A 86 7.47 7.74 10.54
C LEU A 86 8.86 8.34 10.85
N ARG A 87 9.01 9.66 10.75
CA ARG A 87 10.23 10.36 11.19
C ARG A 87 10.48 10.22 12.69
N SER A 88 9.43 10.18 13.51
CA SER A 88 9.57 9.91 14.95
C SER A 88 10.04 8.49 15.26
N ILE A 89 9.85 7.54 14.32
CA ILE A 89 10.30 6.14 14.44
C ILE A 89 11.74 5.98 13.94
N SER A 90 12.04 6.56 12.77
CA SER A 90 13.36 6.49 12.14
C SER A 90 13.79 7.88 11.64
N PRO A 91 14.42 8.69 12.50
CA PRO A 91 14.81 10.07 12.15
C PRO A 91 15.82 10.16 11.00
N GLU A 92 16.61 9.10 10.78
CA GLU A 92 17.62 9.04 9.72
C GLU A 92 17.03 8.64 8.35
N ALA A 93 15.80 8.13 8.31
CA ALA A 93 15.17 7.72 7.05
C ALA A 93 14.71 8.93 6.23
N GLU A 94 14.92 8.86 4.93
CA GLU A 94 14.37 9.83 3.99
C GLU A 94 12.89 9.50 3.73
N ILE A 95 11.99 10.31 4.29
CA ILE A 95 10.54 10.10 4.25
C ILE A 95 9.90 11.28 3.56
N ILE A 96 9.33 11.03 2.37
CA ILE A 96 8.72 12.04 1.51
C ILE A 96 7.22 11.77 1.36
N GLY A 97 6.39 12.79 1.54
CA GLY A 97 4.95 12.76 1.32
C GLY A 97 4.54 13.65 0.16
N LEU A 98 3.85 13.09 -0.84
CA LEU A 98 3.36 13.80 -2.01
C LEU A 98 1.83 13.90 -1.98
N LYS A 99 1.30 15.13 -1.92
CA LYS A 99 -0.14 15.44 -1.89
C LYS A 99 -0.73 15.47 -3.29
N THR A 100 -0.64 14.37 -3.98
CA THR A 100 -1.05 14.28 -5.38
C THR A 100 -1.67 12.91 -5.68
N VAL A 101 -2.34 12.80 -6.81
CA VAL A 101 -2.96 11.57 -7.29
C VAL A 101 -2.15 11.00 -8.45
N TYR A 102 -2.08 9.67 -8.54
CA TYR A 102 -1.55 9.01 -9.72
C TYR A 102 -2.64 8.93 -10.79
N THR A 103 -2.40 9.55 -11.91
CA THR A 103 -3.20 9.42 -13.14
C THR A 103 -2.25 9.25 -14.34
N PRO A 104 -2.74 8.89 -15.52
CA PRO A 104 -1.89 8.87 -16.73
C PRO A 104 -1.16 10.19 -17.00
N GLU A 105 -1.81 11.33 -16.69
CA GLU A 105 -1.27 12.67 -16.91
C GLU A 105 -0.17 13.04 -15.90
N THR A 106 -0.27 12.54 -14.67
CA THR A 106 0.72 12.78 -13.60
C THR A 106 1.82 11.72 -13.55
N ALA A 107 1.67 10.61 -14.28
CA ALA A 107 2.53 9.43 -14.19
C ALA A 107 4.03 9.73 -14.34
N ALA A 108 4.41 10.63 -15.26
CA ALA A 108 5.81 10.98 -15.51
C ALA A 108 6.50 11.69 -14.32
N GLN A 109 5.73 12.35 -13.45
CA GLN A 109 6.26 13.08 -12.29
C GLN A 109 6.88 12.14 -11.24
N PHE A 110 6.45 10.88 -11.21
CA PHE A 110 6.84 9.93 -10.16
C PHE A 110 8.14 9.18 -10.48
N GLN A 111 8.62 9.20 -11.74
CA GLN A 111 9.87 8.53 -12.13
C GLN A 111 9.99 7.12 -11.51
N LEU A 112 8.97 6.27 -11.76
CA LEU A 112 8.84 4.93 -11.14
C LEU A 112 10.13 4.09 -11.24
N GLU A 113 10.88 4.26 -12.32
CA GLU A 113 12.15 3.57 -12.58
C GLU A 113 13.30 3.97 -11.64
N SER A 114 13.17 5.06 -10.91
CA SER A 114 14.15 5.51 -9.92
C SER A 114 14.01 4.81 -8.56
N PHE A 115 13.00 3.94 -8.40
CA PHE A 115 12.73 3.19 -7.20
C PHE A 115 13.01 1.70 -7.39
N ASP A 116 13.40 1.01 -6.30
CA ASP A 116 13.57 -0.43 -6.30
C ASP A 116 12.22 -1.14 -6.26
N TYR A 117 11.28 -0.57 -5.50
CA TYR A 117 9.93 -1.12 -5.31
C TYR A 117 8.87 -0.06 -5.50
N VAL A 118 7.82 -0.42 -6.23
CA VAL A 118 6.57 0.31 -6.32
C VAL A 118 5.46 -0.52 -5.69
N ILE A 119 4.75 0.06 -4.73
CA ILE A 119 3.64 -0.58 -4.02
C ILE A 119 2.35 0.17 -4.31
N ASP A 120 1.34 -0.58 -4.70
CA ASP A 120 0.01 -0.07 -5.01
C ASP A 120 -0.99 -0.46 -3.93
N ALA A 121 -1.45 0.51 -3.16
CA ALA A 121 -2.53 0.41 -2.20
C ALA A 121 -3.71 1.35 -2.55
N ILE A 122 -3.86 1.72 -3.83
CA ILE A 122 -4.96 2.53 -4.36
C ILE A 122 -6.25 1.70 -4.40
N ASP A 123 -7.39 2.29 -4.05
CA ASP A 123 -8.73 1.68 -4.16
C ASP A 123 -9.50 2.11 -5.42
N ALA A 124 -9.16 3.26 -6.02
CA ALA A 124 -9.76 3.75 -7.25
C ALA A 124 -9.39 2.88 -8.45
N LEU A 125 -10.39 2.26 -9.10
CA LEU A 125 -10.21 1.28 -10.18
C LEU A 125 -9.43 1.84 -11.38
N ALA A 126 -9.70 3.09 -11.77
CA ALA A 126 -9.09 3.69 -12.95
C ALA A 126 -7.60 3.95 -12.76
N ASP A 127 -7.24 4.61 -11.66
CA ASP A 127 -5.87 5.00 -11.33
C ASP A 127 -5.01 3.78 -11.01
N LYS A 128 -5.58 2.82 -10.27
CA LYS A 128 -4.96 1.53 -10.02
C LYS A 128 -4.66 0.76 -11.32
N ALA A 129 -5.59 0.73 -12.27
CA ALA A 129 -5.35 0.07 -13.55
C ALA A 129 -4.24 0.76 -14.34
N ALA A 130 -4.20 2.09 -14.37
CA ALA A 130 -3.16 2.86 -15.03
C ALA A 130 -1.78 2.61 -14.38
N LEU A 131 -1.71 2.64 -13.04
CA LEU A 131 -0.47 2.35 -12.31
C LEU A 131 0.04 0.92 -12.57
N ILE A 132 -0.84 -0.08 -12.55
CA ILE A 132 -0.47 -1.48 -12.85
C ILE A 132 0.14 -1.58 -14.26
N LEU A 133 -0.48 -0.98 -15.27
CA LEU A 133 0.02 -1.02 -16.64
C LEU A 133 1.39 -0.36 -16.75
N HIS A 134 1.56 0.82 -16.15
CA HIS A 134 2.82 1.55 -16.16
C HIS A 134 3.92 0.80 -15.39
N ALA A 135 3.71 0.46 -14.12
CA ALA A 135 4.72 -0.20 -13.30
C ALA A 135 5.15 -1.57 -13.87
N THR A 136 4.23 -2.33 -14.48
CA THR A 136 4.58 -3.59 -15.12
C THR A 136 5.28 -3.45 -16.46
N SER A 137 5.32 -2.27 -17.06
CA SER A 137 6.10 -1.98 -18.27
C SER A 137 7.57 -1.66 -17.98
N LEU A 138 7.89 -1.29 -16.74
CA LEU A 138 9.22 -0.87 -16.29
C LEU A 138 9.94 -1.99 -15.54
N PRO A 139 11.26 -1.98 -15.40
CA PRO A 139 12.03 -3.02 -14.68
C PRO A 139 11.91 -2.96 -13.15
N VAL A 140 11.05 -2.10 -12.60
CA VAL A 140 10.81 -1.94 -11.15
C VAL A 140 10.07 -3.15 -10.57
N ARG A 141 10.36 -3.51 -9.32
CA ARG A 141 9.57 -4.53 -8.59
C ARG A 141 8.25 -3.94 -8.15
N PHE A 142 7.15 -4.65 -8.43
CA PHE A 142 5.80 -4.15 -8.24
C PHE A 142 4.94 -5.12 -7.44
N TYR A 143 4.30 -4.62 -6.37
CA TYR A 143 3.33 -5.34 -5.55
C TYR A 143 2.04 -4.53 -5.40
N SER A 144 0.90 -5.21 -5.36
CA SER A 144 -0.40 -4.55 -5.29
C SER A 144 -1.30 -5.15 -4.23
N SER A 145 -2.04 -4.31 -3.51
CA SER A 145 -3.16 -4.73 -2.68
C SER A 145 -4.41 -4.88 -3.51
N MET A 146 -5.14 -5.96 -3.33
CA MET A 146 -6.52 -6.05 -3.79
C MET A 146 -7.47 -5.44 -2.73
N GLY A 147 -8.79 -5.56 -2.92
CA GLY A 147 -9.77 -4.99 -2.01
C GLY A 147 -9.71 -5.63 -0.62
N ALA A 148 -9.55 -4.81 0.42
CA ALA A 148 -9.48 -5.23 1.82
C ALA A 148 -10.80 -5.02 2.60
N ALA A 149 -11.84 -4.49 1.97
CA ALA A 149 -13.17 -4.32 2.56
C ALA A 149 -14.00 -5.62 2.51
N LEU A 150 -15.07 -5.69 3.32
CA LEU A 150 -15.99 -6.82 3.40
C LEU A 150 -15.32 -8.14 3.79
N LYS A 151 -14.41 -8.06 4.77
CA LYS A 151 -13.61 -9.19 5.27
C LYS A 151 -13.46 -9.10 6.78
N MET A 152 -13.37 -10.26 7.41
CA MET A 152 -13.24 -10.39 8.86
C MET A 152 -12.18 -11.43 9.26
N ASP A 153 -12.01 -12.48 8.47
CA ASP A 153 -11.05 -13.56 8.77
C ASP A 153 -9.65 -13.25 8.20
N PRO A 154 -8.67 -12.90 9.05
CA PRO A 154 -7.31 -12.60 8.63
C PRO A 154 -6.57 -13.84 8.10
N THR A 155 -6.96 -15.05 8.47
CA THR A 155 -6.31 -16.31 8.03
C THR A 155 -6.54 -16.59 6.55
N ARG A 156 -7.51 -15.93 5.93
CA ARG A 156 -7.81 -16.01 4.50
C ARG A 156 -7.03 -15.01 3.67
N ILE A 157 -6.18 -14.18 4.27
CA ILE A 157 -5.31 -13.26 3.54
C ILE A 157 -4.15 -14.04 2.94
N ARG A 158 -3.95 -13.89 1.63
CA ARG A 158 -2.99 -14.65 0.83
C ARG A 158 -2.23 -13.76 -0.15
N VAL A 159 -1.13 -14.31 -0.66
CA VAL A 159 -0.36 -13.72 -1.75
C VAL A 159 -0.49 -14.60 -2.98
N ALA A 160 -0.87 -14.02 -4.10
CA ALA A 160 -0.90 -14.72 -5.39
C ALA A 160 -0.46 -13.80 -6.53
N GLU A 161 -0.14 -14.41 -7.66
CA GLU A 161 -0.01 -13.69 -8.92
C GLU A 161 -1.39 -13.14 -9.35
N PHE A 162 -1.41 -11.94 -9.93
CA PHE A 162 -2.64 -11.18 -10.22
C PHE A 162 -3.75 -11.98 -10.92
N TRP A 163 -3.41 -12.79 -11.93
CA TRP A 163 -4.40 -13.57 -12.65
C TRP A 163 -4.97 -14.75 -11.85
N LYS A 164 -4.31 -15.14 -10.76
CA LYS A 164 -4.73 -16.19 -9.83
C LYS A 164 -5.53 -15.68 -8.64
N VAL A 165 -5.73 -14.37 -8.53
CA VAL A 165 -6.58 -13.76 -7.47
C VAL A 165 -8.02 -14.18 -7.65
N THR A 166 -8.64 -14.74 -6.62
CA THR A 166 -10.04 -15.20 -6.59
C THR A 166 -10.85 -14.47 -5.51
N GLY A 167 -12.18 -14.47 -5.60
CA GLY A 167 -13.07 -13.94 -4.56
C GLY A 167 -13.00 -12.42 -4.33
N CYS A 168 -12.21 -11.68 -5.11
CA CYS A 168 -12.03 -10.24 -4.93
C CYS A 168 -12.74 -9.45 -6.04
N PRO A 169 -13.79 -8.64 -5.73
CA PRO A 169 -14.51 -7.84 -6.72
C PRO A 169 -13.61 -6.84 -7.46
N LEU A 170 -12.69 -6.17 -6.74
CA LEU A 170 -11.73 -5.23 -7.34
C LEU A 170 -10.80 -5.94 -8.33
N GLY A 171 -10.23 -7.09 -7.96
CA GLY A 171 -9.41 -7.89 -8.85
C GLY A 171 -10.17 -8.38 -10.09
N ALA A 172 -11.43 -8.78 -9.93
CA ALA A 172 -12.30 -9.15 -11.04
C ALA A 172 -12.60 -7.97 -11.97
N ALA A 173 -12.86 -6.77 -11.41
CA ALA A 173 -13.10 -5.55 -12.16
C ALA A 173 -11.86 -5.12 -12.98
N LEU A 174 -10.68 -5.18 -12.37
CA LEU A 174 -9.40 -4.92 -13.06
C LEU A 174 -9.18 -5.88 -14.24
N ARG A 175 -9.37 -7.18 -14.04
CA ARG A 175 -9.24 -8.17 -15.12
C ARG A 175 -10.24 -7.93 -16.28
N ARG A 176 -11.51 -7.61 -15.95
CA ARG A 176 -12.50 -7.23 -16.96
C ARG A 176 -12.09 -5.99 -17.73
N ARG A 177 -11.60 -4.95 -17.02
CA ARG A 177 -11.11 -3.71 -17.65
C ARG A 177 -9.97 -4.00 -18.61
N PHE A 178 -8.92 -4.69 -18.18
CA PHE A 178 -7.76 -5.02 -19.02
C PHE A 178 -8.14 -5.82 -20.27
N LYS A 179 -9.02 -6.82 -20.12
CA LYS A 179 -9.52 -7.59 -21.28
C LYS A 179 -10.34 -6.71 -22.25
N ARG A 180 -11.22 -5.86 -21.74
CA ARG A 180 -12.06 -4.96 -22.56
C ARG A 180 -11.22 -3.93 -23.31
N THR A 181 -10.24 -3.33 -22.67
CA THR A 181 -9.36 -2.31 -23.29
C THR A 181 -8.23 -2.93 -24.12
N LYS A 182 -8.07 -4.25 -24.10
CA LYS A 182 -6.93 -4.97 -24.71
C LYS A 182 -5.56 -4.50 -24.23
N GLN A 183 -5.51 -3.83 -23.06
CA GLN A 183 -4.28 -3.41 -22.42
C GLN A 183 -3.99 -4.34 -21.24
N LEU A 184 -2.96 -5.15 -21.34
CA LEU A 184 -2.61 -6.15 -20.33
C LEU A 184 -1.32 -5.77 -19.60
N PRO A 185 -1.19 -6.07 -18.30
CA PRO A 185 0.08 -5.96 -17.60
C PRO A 185 1.19 -6.73 -18.33
N ARG A 186 2.33 -6.07 -18.56
CA ARG A 186 3.43 -6.66 -19.36
C ARG A 186 4.21 -7.74 -18.59
N ARG A 187 4.19 -7.67 -17.25
CA ARG A 187 4.86 -8.66 -16.38
C ARG A 187 3.91 -9.18 -15.33
N LYS A 188 4.17 -10.40 -14.86
CA LYS A 188 3.48 -10.97 -13.70
C LYS A 188 3.88 -10.19 -12.45
N PHE A 189 2.94 -9.99 -11.54
CA PHE A 189 3.18 -9.34 -10.26
C PHE A 189 2.36 -10.01 -9.16
N LYS A 190 2.82 -9.86 -7.91
CA LYS A 190 2.13 -10.43 -6.75
C LYS A 190 1.12 -9.44 -6.19
N CYS A 191 -0.01 -10.00 -5.74
CA CYS A 191 -1.07 -9.28 -5.04
C CYS A 191 -1.30 -9.87 -3.66
N VAL A 192 -1.57 -8.99 -2.70
CA VAL A 192 -2.18 -9.38 -1.42
C VAL A 192 -3.70 -9.33 -1.60
N PHE A 193 -4.39 -10.41 -1.25
CA PHE A 193 -5.83 -10.53 -1.39
C PHE A 193 -6.42 -11.47 -0.34
N SER A 194 -7.73 -11.47 -0.19
CA SER A 194 -8.49 -12.51 0.50
C SER A 194 -9.67 -12.90 -0.39
N ASP A 195 -10.01 -14.16 -0.39
CA ASP A 195 -11.16 -14.71 -1.12
C ASP A 195 -12.47 -14.58 -0.32
N GLU A 196 -12.43 -14.05 0.90
CA GLU A 196 -13.62 -13.76 1.69
C GLU A 196 -14.38 -12.56 1.10
N LEU A 197 -15.69 -12.65 1.09
CA LEU A 197 -16.59 -11.55 0.69
C LEU A 197 -17.86 -11.62 1.53
N LEU A 198 -17.94 -10.75 2.52
CA LEU A 198 -19.11 -10.63 3.40
C LEU A 198 -20.07 -9.54 2.87
N PRO A 199 -21.37 -9.64 3.12
CA PRO A 199 -22.28 -8.52 2.91
C PRO A 199 -22.06 -7.44 3.97
N ASN A 200 -22.41 -6.18 3.65
CA ASN A 200 -22.61 -5.19 4.71
C ASN A 200 -23.85 -5.62 5.54
N ALA A 201 -23.67 -5.75 6.85
CA ALA A 201 -24.77 -6.06 7.76
C ALA A 201 -25.58 -4.81 8.18
N GLY A 202 -24.95 -3.63 8.13
CA GLY A 202 -25.56 -2.35 8.46
C GLY A 202 -26.04 -1.60 7.21
N THR A 203 -26.92 -0.60 7.43
CA THR A 203 -27.36 0.31 6.37
C THR A 203 -26.25 1.32 6.08
N PRO A 204 -25.88 1.55 4.81
CA PRO A 204 -24.94 2.61 4.48
C PRO A 204 -25.45 3.98 4.95
N PRO A 205 -24.58 4.90 5.40
CA PRO A 205 -24.99 6.26 5.73
C PRO A 205 -25.60 6.95 4.50
N GLU A 206 -26.56 7.87 4.75
CA GLU A 206 -27.17 8.66 3.67
C GLU A 206 -26.13 9.46 2.90
N ALA A 207 -26.33 9.61 1.58
CA ALA A 207 -25.40 10.33 0.71
C ALA A 207 -25.14 11.80 1.17
N SER A 208 -26.11 12.41 1.85
CA SER A 208 -26.02 13.76 2.43
C SER A 208 -25.05 13.87 3.61
N SER A 209 -24.74 12.76 4.28
CA SER A 209 -23.81 12.69 5.41
C SER A 209 -22.37 12.33 5.02
N LEU A 210 -22.12 12.09 3.73
CA LEU A 210 -20.82 11.67 3.22
C LEU A 210 -19.96 12.88 2.85
N GLY A 211 -18.69 12.85 3.25
CA GLY A 211 -17.70 13.80 2.74
C GLY A 211 -17.56 13.68 1.21
N ALA A 212 -17.13 14.77 0.55
CA ALA A 212 -17.06 14.88 -0.91
C ALA A 212 -16.29 13.75 -1.62
N LEU A 213 -15.38 13.05 -0.95
CA LEU A 213 -14.60 11.92 -1.47
C LEU A 213 -15.35 10.59 -1.37
N ASP A 214 -16.09 10.37 -0.29
CA ASP A 214 -16.91 9.17 -0.13
C ASP A 214 -18.16 9.21 -1.02
N ALA A 215 -18.69 10.41 -1.32
CA ALA A 215 -19.77 10.62 -2.28
C ALA A 215 -19.42 10.21 -3.73
N ARG A 216 -18.12 10.11 -4.07
CA ARG A 216 -17.65 9.62 -5.37
C ARG A 216 -17.54 8.10 -5.46
N LYS A 217 -17.63 7.39 -4.34
CA LYS A 217 -17.60 5.93 -4.32
C LYS A 217 -18.97 5.37 -4.67
N ALA A 218 -19.00 4.44 -5.64
CA ALA A 218 -20.24 3.77 -6.06
C ALA A 218 -20.91 2.97 -4.92
N GLN A 219 -20.14 2.59 -3.89
CA GLN A 219 -20.60 1.86 -2.72
C GLN A 219 -19.62 2.04 -1.55
N ILE A 220 -20.14 2.32 -0.35
CA ILE A 220 -19.37 2.28 0.88
C ILE A 220 -19.41 0.86 1.42
N ASN A 221 -18.24 0.30 1.61
CA ASN A 221 -18.06 -1.06 2.12
C ASN A 221 -17.51 -1.03 3.54
N GLY A 222 -18.09 -1.85 4.41
CA GLY A 222 -17.58 -2.08 5.75
C GLY A 222 -16.13 -2.58 5.75
N SER A 223 -15.35 -2.13 6.70
CA SER A 223 -13.93 -2.49 6.80
C SER A 223 -13.48 -2.52 8.25
N LEU A 224 -12.59 -3.45 8.58
CA LEU A 224 -12.02 -3.65 9.90
C LEU A 224 -10.51 -3.40 9.88
N MET A 225 -10.01 -2.76 10.97
CA MET A 225 -8.61 -2.36 11.09
C MET A 225 -7.64 -3.54 10.93
N HIS A 226 -7.88 -4.65 11.64
CA HIS A 226 -6.97 -5.80 11.60
C HIS A 226 -6.83 -6.39 10.21
N ILE A 227 -7.88 -6.37 9.38
CA ILE A 227 -7.80 -6.84 7.99
C ILE A 227 -6.94 -5.90 7.16
N THR A 228 -7.24 -4.60 7.18
CA THR A 228 -6.47 -3.63 6.38
C THR A 228 -5.02 -3.57 6.82
N ALA A 229 -4.75 -3.67 8.12
CA ALA A 229 -3.40 -3.72 8.67
C ALA A 229 -2.63 -4.95 8.18
N ILE A 230 -3.22 -6.16 8.27
CA ILE A 230 -2.55 -7.39 7.83
C ILE A 230 -2.30 -7.36 6.30
N PHE A 231 -3.19 -6.79 5.50
CA PHE A 231 -2.91 -6.54 4.09
C PHE A 231 -1.65 -5.66 3.92
N GLY A 232 -1.55 -4.56 4.66
CA GLY A 232 -0.40 -3.65 4.63
C GLY A 232 0.90 -4.32 5.11
N LEU A 233 0.85 -5.02 6.25
CA LEU A 233 1.98 -5.77 6.80
C LEU A 233 2.45 -6.87 5.85
N THR A 234 1.52 -7.54 5.15
CA THR A 234 1.84 -8.56 4.16
C THR A 234 2.52 -7.95 2.93
N LEU A 235 2.09 -6.77 2.44
CA LEU A 235 2.79 -6.06 1.36
C LEU A 235 4.22 -5.71 1.77
N ALA A 236 4.41 -5.15 2.98
CA ALA A 236 5.72 -4.84 3.51
C ALA A 236 6.61 -6.09 3.59
N SER A 237 6.06 -7.22 4.03
CA SER A 237 6.79 -8.49 4.11
C SER A 237 7.31 -8.96 2.76
N LEU A 238 6.59 -8.72 1.67
CA LEU A 238 7.04 -9.06 0.31
C LEU A 238 8.31 -8.29 -0.08
N VAL A 239 8.38 -6.99 0.24
CA VAL A 239 9.57 -6.17 0.02
C VAL A 239 10.72 -6.67 0.87
N ILE A 240 10.51 -6.82 2.18
CA ILE A 240 11.55 -7.23 3.14
C ILE A 240 12.14 -8.60 2.74
N GLN A 241 11.29 -9.59 2.45
CA GLN A 241 11.74 -10.93 2.03
C GLN A 241 12.53 -10.89 0.72
N ASP A 242 12.14 -10.04 -0.22
CA ASP A 242 12.80 -9.94 -1.50
C ASP A 242 14.17 -9.27 -1.37
N VAL A 243 14.30 -8.20 -0.58
CA VAL A 243 15.59 -7.57 -0.22
C VAL A 243 16.53 -8.56 0.47
N CYS A 244 16.00 -9.38 1.40
CA CYS A 244 16.80 -10.38 2.12
C CYS A 244 17.25 -11.55 1.23
N LYS A 245 16.40 -12.04 0.31
CA LYS A 245 16.76 -13.14 -0.61
C LYS A 245 17.89 -12.80 -1.56
N ASN A 246 17.94 -11.57 -2.04
CA ASN A 246 19.03 -11.09 -2.90
C ASN A 246 20.39 -11.01 -2.15
N ALA A 247 20.38 -11.24 -0.84
CA ALA A 247 21.55 -11.39 0.00
C ALA A 247 22.23 -12.75 -0.14
N SER A 248 21.38 -13.80 -0.18
CA SER A 248 21.86 -15.19 -0.17
C SER A 248 22.34 -15.66 -1.54
N ALA A 249 22.02 -14.92 -2.61
CA ALA A 249 22.39 -15.29 -3.98
C ALA A 249 23.78 -14.76 -4.44
N LYS A 250 24.49 -14.02 -3.58
CA LYS A 250 25.83 -13.46 -3.88
C LYS A 250 26.96 -14.10 -3.03
N ASN A 251 26.61 -15.07 -2.21
CA ASN A 251 27.55 -15.95 -1.52
C ASN A 251 27.42 -17.37 -2.13
#